data_ca93a26bb9e96a5089f236eaf58155e4
#
_entry.id   ca93a26bb9e96a5089f236eaf58155e4
#
_cell.length_a   1.000
_cell.length_b   1.000
_cell.length_c   1.000
_cell.angle_alpha   90.00
_cell.angle_beta   90.00
_cell.angle_gamma   90.00
#
_symmetry.space_group_name_H-M   'P 1'
#
loop_
_entity.id
_entity.type
_entity.pdbx_description
1 polymer ?
#
loop_
_entity_poly.entity_id
_entity_poly.type
_entity_poly.pdbx_seq_one_letter_code
_entity_poly.pdbx_strand_id
1 'polypeptide(L)'
;TSPGFDLNAIGYLKEADFYENESEIGYRQTTNWKMFRSNTFTLTQRNRWNYGGESVLNTASLRWQSMTMKRYEVDFKETWAWNMLDSRMLRGGKDMRFDPSFNTYLKINTDKAKRVLFTMTYEGTHNTDGYNSANKISPAFTFRLGNHVYLSSQFDYAWNKDNLQYVSSSVPLGNQILPIRPVVP
;
A
#
# COMPACT_ATOMS: atom_id res chain seq x y z
N THR A 1 -2.82 20.62 -9.05
CA THR A 1 -3.76 20.83 -10.18
C THR A 1 -4.77 21.89 -9.77
N SER A 2 -5.09 22.84 -10.65
CA SER A 2 -6.04 23.93 -10.34
C SER A 2 -7.49 23.42 -10.31
N PRO A 3 -8.41 24.12 -9.57
CA PRO A 3 -9.83 23.83 -9.59
C PRO A 3 -10.37 23.88 -11.03
N GLY A 4 -11.18 22.89 -11.40
CA GLY A 4 -11.78 22.81 -12.73
C GLY A 4 -10.86 22.38 -13.88
N PHE A 5 -9.58 22.03 -13.58
CA PHE A 5 -8.70 21.44 -14.57
C PHE A 5 -8.97 19.92 -14.66
N ASP A 6 -9.76 19.54 -15.65
CA ASP A 6 -10.09 18.13 -15.93
C ASP A 6 -9.42 17.65 -17.20
N LEU A 7 -8.30 16.94 -17.07
CA LEU A 7 -7.69 16.15 -18.15
C LEU A 7 -8.37 14.78 -18.34
N ASN A 8 -9.48 14.52 -17.64
CA ASN A 8 -10.19 13.24 -17.70
C ASN A 8 -10.81 12.95 -19.08
N ALA A 9 -11.00 13.96 -19.91
CA ALA A 9 -11.37 13.78 -21.33
C ALA A 9 -10.36 12.93 -22.12
N ILE A 10 -9.12 12.78 -21.63
CA ILE A 10 -8.05 12.00 -22.24
C ILE A 10 -7.71 10.73 -21.40
N GLY A 11 -8.41 10.50 -20.26
CA GLY A 11 -8.27 9.28 -19.46
C GLY A 11 -6.97 9.16 -18.63
N TYR A 12 -6.18 10.22 -18.48
CA TYR A 12 -4.85 10.16 -17.87
C TYR A 12 -4.75 10.65 -16.43
N LEU A 13 -5.70 11.43 -15.92
CA LEU A 13 -5.66 11.94 -14.55
C LEU A 13 -6.53 11.08 -13.62
N LYS A 14 -5.89 10.39 -12.70
CA LYS A 14 -6.59 9.63 -11.65
C LYS A 14 -7.27 10.56 -10.64
N GLU A 15 -6.70 11.72 -10.36
CA GLU A 15 -7.23 12.72 -9.42
C GLU A 15 -6.87 14.13 -9.90
N ALA A 16 -7.84 15.02 -9.81
CA ALA A 16 -7.68 16.47 -10.01
C ALA A 16 -8.14 17.19 -8.74
N ASP A 17 -7.89 18.49 -8.64
CA ASP A 17 -8.40 19.33 -7.55
C ASP A 17 -7.83 19.01 -6.17
N PHE A 18 -6.49 18.90 -6.06
CA PHE A 18 -5.84 18.76 -4.77
C PHE A 18 -4.47 19.47 -4.71
N TYR A 19 -4.05 19.79 -3.50
CA TYR A 19 -2.68 20.11 -3.16
C TYR A 19 -2.16 19.15 -2.09
N GLU A 20 -0.87 18.88 -2.10
CA GLU A 20 -0.23 17.88 -1.25
C GLU A 20 1.03 18.45 -0.61
N ASN A 21 1.24 18.11 0.64
CA ASN A 21 2.49 18.31 1.35
C ASN A 21 3.04 16.94 1.74
N GLU A 22 4.32 16.72 1.47
CA GLU A 22 5.07 15.54 1.90
C GLU A 22 6.32 15.98 2.65
N SER A 23 6.56 15.36 3.78
CA SER A 23 7.75 15.57 4.61
C SER A 23 8.39 14.23 4.92
N GLU A 24 9.71 14.16 4.82
CA GLU A 24 10.49 12.95 5.09
C GLU A 24 11.65 13.24 6.02
N ILE A 25 11.87 12.34 6.98
CA ILE A 25 13.04 12.33 7.85
C ILE A 25 13.68 10.95 7.75
N GLY A 26 14.97 10.92 7.38
CA GLY A 26 15.74 9.70 7.25
C GLY A 26 16.92 9.64 8.20
N TYR A 27 17.14 8.48 8.83
CA TYR A 27 18.35 8.14 9.56
C TYR A 27 19.04 6.96 8.90
N ARG A 28 20.34 7.11 8.57
CA ARG A 28 21.12 6.04 7.94
C ARG A 28 22.35 5.73 8.78
N GLN A 29 22.49 4.46 9.14
CA GLN A 29 23.68 3.90 9.76
C GLN A 29 24.44 3.06 8.74
N THR A 30 25.71 3.39 8.52
CA THR A 30 26.60 2.71 7.55
C THR A 30 27.73 1.93 8.22
N THR A 31 27.89 2.09 9.54
CA THR A 31 28.86 1.35 10.34
C THR A 31 28.24 0.05 10.84
N ASN A 32 29.06 -0.99 10.96
CA ASN A 32 28.60 -2.28 11.47
C ASN A 32 28.05 -2.15 12.90
N TRP A 33 26.87 -2.65 13.11
CA TRP A 33 26.21 -2.68 14.43
C TRP A 33 25.61 -4.05 14.69
N LYS A 34 26.19 -4.78 15.66
CA LYS A 34 25.78 -6.15 15.97
C LYS A 34 25.78 -7.05 14.71
N MET A 35 24.60 -7.54 14.32
CA MET A 35 24.42 -8.40 13.15
C MET A 35 24.16 -7.63 11.84
N PHE A 36 24.01 -6.30 11.91
CA PHE A 36 23.66 -5.46 10.77
C PHE A 36 24.89 -4.73 10.22
N ARG A 37 25.02 -4.77 8.89
CA ARG A 37 26.02 -4.00 8.15
C ARG A 37 25.57 -2.57 7.91
N SER A 38 24.27 -2.40 7.64
CA SER A 38 23.68 -1.09 7.47
C SER A 38 22.19 -1.12 7.87
N ASN A 39 21.72 0.03 8.35
CA ASN A 39 20.30 0.25 8.61
C ASN A 39 19.90 1.63 8.08
N THR A 40 18.72 1.72 7.53
CA THR A 40 18.09 2.98 7.14
C THR A 40 16.67 3.00 7.70
N PHE A 41 16.33 4.03 8.43
CA PHE A 41 14.99 4.31 8.92
C PHE A 41 14.49 5.57 8.23
N THR A 42 13.29 5.53 7.70
CA THR A 42 12.66 6.66 7.03
C THR A 42 11.26 6.83 7.58
N LEU A 43 10.97 8.02 8.09
CA LEU A 43 9.62 8.44 8.48
C LEU A 43 9.13 9.43 7.43
N THR A 44 7.99 9.14 6.82
CA THR A 44 7.36 9.99 5.82
C THR A 44 5.97 10.35 6.29
N GLN A 45 5.61 11.62 6.22
CA GLN A 45 4.27 12.12 6.44
C GLN A 45 3.78 12.79 5.16
N ARG A 46 2.53 12.48 4.75
CA ARG A 46 1.89 13.09 3.58
C ARG A 46 0.49 13.53 3.97
N ASN A 47 0.16 14.76 3.61
CA ASN A 47 -1.16 15.33 3.80
C ASN A 47 -1.66 15.88 2.48
N ARG A 48 -2.91 15.59 2.14
CA ARG A 48 -3.55 16.02 0.92
C ARG A 48 -4.89 16.68 1.23
N TRP A 49 -5.13 17.81 0.59
CA TRP A 49 -6.39 18.57 0.70
C TRP A 49 -6.93 18.88 -0.68
N ASN A 50 -8.25 18.98 -0.81
CA ASN A 50 -8.87 19.58 -1.99
C ASN A 50 -8.75 21.11 -1.94
N TYR A 51 -9.05 21.80 -3.04
CA TYR A 51 -9.00 23.26 -3.08
C TYR A 51 -10.12 23.92 -2.26
N GLY A 52 -11.12 23.17 -1.81
CA GLY A 52 -12.08 23.59 -0.80
C GLY A 52 -11.54 23.59 0.63
N GLY A 53 -10.29 23.17 0.84
CA GLY A 53 -9.63 23.08 2.16
C GLY A 53 -10.01 21.83 2.96
N GLU A 54 -10.72 20.87 2.36
CA GLU A 54 -11.09 19.62 3.01
C GLU A 54 -9.96 18.59 2.91
N SER A 55 -9.65 17.91 4.02
CA SER A 55 -8.64 16.85 4.02
C SER A 55 -9.14 15.61 3.28
N VAL A 56 -8.38 15.21 2.26
CA VAL A 56 -8.71 14.09 1.36
C VAL A 56 -7.95 12.83 1.76
N LEU A 57 -6.71 12.98 2.21
CA LEU A 57 -5.85 11.87 2.59
C LEU A 57 -4.75 12.34 3.53
N ASN A 58 -4.57 11.63 4.62
CA ASN A 58 -3.38 11.77 5.45
C ASN A 58 -2.71 10.42 5.57
N THR A 59 -1.38 10.38 5.46
CA THR A 59 -0.61 9.16 5.68
C THR A 59 0.62 9.45 6.54
N ALA A 60 0.96 8.50 7.39
CA ALA A 60 2.26 8.43 8.04
C ALA A 60 2.86 7.05 7.76
N SER A 61 4.12 6.98 7.35
CA SER A 61 4.79 5.70 7.11
C SER A 61 6.15 5.63 7.77
N LEU A 62 6.45 4.48 8.33
CA LEU A 62 7.77 4.10 8.83
C LEU A 62 8.34 3.02 7.92
N ARG A 63 9.52 3.23 7.37
CA ARG A 63 10.26 2.24 6.60
C ARG A 63 11.58 1.92 7.29
N TRP A 64 11.86 0.66 7.41
CA TRP A 64 13.15 0.15 7.87
C TRP A 64 13.76 -0.75 6.80
N GLN A 65 14.93 -0.36 6.32
CA GLN A 65 15.73 -1.13 5.37
C GLN A 65 17.03 -1.54 6.04
N SER A 66 17.36 -2.80 5.98
CA SER A 66 18.54 -3.33 6.64
C SER A 66 19.26 -4.35 5.77
N MET A 67 20.58 -4.37 5.89
CA MET A 67 21.44 -5.43 5.36
C MET A 67 22.21 -6.06 6.51
N THR A 68 22.13 -7.38 6.64
CA THR A 68 22.90 -8.12 7.64
C THR A 68 24.35 -8.36 7.18
N MET A 69 25.24 -8.76 8.11
CA MET A 69 26.61 -9.19 7.80
C MET A 69 26.64 -10.37 6.80
N LYS A 70 25.64 -11.23 6.81
CA LYS A 70 25.47 -12.36 5.88
C LYS A 70 24.80 -11.94 4.56
N ARG A 71 24.65 -10.63 4.29
CA ARG A 71 24.04 -10.05 3.09
C ARG A 71 22.56 -10.41 2.89
N TYR A 72 21.83 -10.74 3.98
CA TYR A 72 20.38 -10.76 3.93
C TYR A 72 19.86 -9.33 3.94
N GLU A 73 18.92 -9.03 3.07
CA GLU A 73 18.25 -7.73 3.01
C GLU A 73 16.86 -7.86 3.60
N VAL A 74 16.48 -6.91 4.43
CA VAL A 74 15.14 -6.75 4.97
C VAL A 74 14.65 -5.37 4.60
N ASP A 75 13.45 -5.28 4.05
CA ASP A 75 12.73 -4.03 3.77
C ASP A 75 11.33 -4.15 4.37
N PHE A 76 11.11 -3.43 5.45
CA PHE A 76 9.83 -3.34 6.14
C PHE A 76 9.28 -1.94 6.00
N LYS A 77 8.00 -1.82 5.67
CA LYS A 77 7.29 -0.54 5.65
C LYS A 77 5.91 -0.73 6.23
N GLU A 78 5.56 0.14 7.16
CA GLU A 78 4.21 0.27 7.68
C GLU A 78 3.68 1.64 7.32
N THR A 79 2.46 1.71 6.78
CA THR A 79 1.80 2.96 6.42
C THR A 79 0.43 3.00 7.08
N TRP A 80 0.20 4.01 7.86
CA TRP A 80 -1.10 4.36 8.40
C TRP A 80 -1.73 5.45 7.53
N ALA A 81 -2.96 5.23 7.06
CA ALA A 81 -3.74 6.16 6.28
C ALA A 81 -5.05 6.48 7.00
N TRP A 82 -5.41 7.77 7.04
CA TRP A 82 -6.65 8.24 7.67
C TRP A 82 -7.20 9.44 6.91
N ASN A 83 -8.44 9.82 7.20
CA ASN A 83 -9.18 10.86 6.49
C ASN A 83 -9.23 10.63 4.97
N MET A 84 -9.41 9.36 4.58
CA MET A 84 -9.51 9.00 3.17
C MET A 84 -10.88 9.39 2.64
N LEU A 85 -10.91 10.33 1.68
CA LEU A 85 -12.11 10.80 1.00
C LEU A 85 -12.03 10.40 -0.47
N ASP A 86 -13.05 9.69 -0.96
CA ASP A 86 -13.19 9.38 -2.38
C ASP A 86 -14.48 10.02 -2.92
N SER A 87 -14.31 10.99 -3.80
CA SER A 87 -15.41 11.70 -4.46
C SER A 87 -15.92 10.99 -5.73
N ARG A 88 -15.26 9.92 -6.16
CA ARG A 88 -15.56 9.24 -7.44
C ARG A 88 -16.26 7.90 -7.27
N MET A 89 -16.12 7.26 -6.12
CA MET A 89 -16.63 5.91 -5.90
C MET A 89 -18.14 5.82 -6.14
N LEU A 90 -18.89 6.86 -5.80
CA LEU A 90 -20.34 6.93 -6.01
C LEU A 90 -20.75 7.58 -7.34
N ARG A 91 -19.84 7.75 -8.31
CA ARG A 91 -20.10 8.22 -9.68
C ARG A 91 -20.98 9.47 -9.75
N GLY A 92 -20.64 10.49 -8.97
CA GLY A 92 -21.40 11.75 -8.88
C GLY A 92 -22.36 11.82 -7.69
N GLY A 93 -22.32 10.83 -6.77
CA GLY A 93 -22.96 10.90 -5.45
C GLY A 93 -22.15 11.75 -4.46
N LYS A 94 -22.52 11.65 -3.16
CA LYS A 94 -21.76 12.29 -2.07
C LYS A 94 -20.39 11.65 -1.91
N ASP A 95 -19.43 12.46 -1.47
CA ASP A 95 -18.10 11.97 -1.12
C ASP A 95 -18.17 10.88 -0.06
N MET A 96 -17.40 9.80 -0.25
CA MET A 96 -17.34 8.69 0.68
C MET A 96 -16.08 8.77 1.51
N ARG A 97 -16.21 8.73 2.83
CA ARG A 97 -15.10 8.61 3.77
C ARG A 97 -14.85 7.14 4.10
N PHE A 98 -13.59 6.74 4.05
CA PHE A 98 -13.15 5.42 4.45
C PHE A 98 -12.55 5.45 5.84
N ASP A 99 -12.71 4.34 6.55
CA ASP A 99 -12.05 4.14 7.83
C ASP A 99 -10.53 4.09 7.67
N PRO A 100 -9.78 4.48 8.72
CA PRO A 100 -8.35 4.38 8.70
C PRO A 100 -7.87 2.97 8.35
N SER A 101 -6.75 2.90 7.64
CA SER A 101 -6.16 1.63 7.22
C SER A 101 -4.68 1.56 7.54
N PHE A 102 -4.21 0.33 7.73
CA PHE A 102 -2.80 -0.01 7.86
C PHE A 102 -2.37 -0.79 6.63
N ASN A 103 -1.25 -0.39 6.03
CA ASN A 103 -0.64 -1.08 4.90
C ASN A 103 0.75 -1.54 5.29
N THR A 104 0.90 -2.84 5.43
CA THR A 104 2.15 -3.51 5.80
C THR A 104 2.84 -4.06 4.58
N TYR A 105 4.11 -3.75 4.41
CA TYR A 105 4.99 -4.33 3.41
C TYR A 105 6.22 -4.91 4.08
N LEU A 106 6.53 -6.17 3.80
CA LEU A 106 7.75 -6.84 4.25
C LEU A 106 8.37 -7.60 3.09
N LYS A 107 9.64 -7.32 2.81
CA LYS A 107 10.44 -8.07 1.85
C LYS A 107 11.73 -8.55 2.47
N ILE A 108 12.03 -9.82 2.32
CA ILE A 108 13.26 -10.45 2.78
C ILE A 108 13.94 -11.08 1.58
N ASN A 109 15.20 -10.73 1.34
CA ASN A 109 16.05 -11.35 0.34
C ASN A 109 17.21 -12.07 1.01
N THR A 110 17.53 -13.24 0.52
CA THR A 110 18.81 -13.90 0.86
C THR A 110 19.96 -13.25 0.08
N ASP A 111 21.20 -13.66 0.36
CA ASP A 111 22.39 -13.13 -0.32
C ASP A 111 22.29 -13.29 -1.84
N LYS A 112 22.23 -12.16 -2.55
CA LYS A 112 22.13 -12.09 -4.02
C LYS A 112 23.36 -12.64 -4.75
N ALA A 113 24.49 -12.84 -4.08
CA ALA A 113 25.69 -13.41 -4.66
C ALA A 113 25.66 -14.95 -4.71
N LYS A 114 24.71 -15.59 -4.01
CA LYS A 114 24.59 -17.06 -3.99
C LYS A 114 23.97 -17.59 -5.27
N ARG A 115 24.21 -18.88 -5.53
CA ARG A 115 23.59 -19.58 -6.67
C ARG A 115 22.08 -19.73 -6.52
N VAL A 116 21.60 -19.82 -5.28
CA VAL A 116 20.18 -19.87 -4.95
C VAL A 116 19.81 -18.60 -4.20
N LEU A 117 18.93 -17.80 -4.77
CA LEU A 117 18.33 -16.64 -4.16
C LEU A 117 16.90 -16.99 -3.78
N PHE A 118 16.56 -16.71 -2.54
CA PHE A 118 15.17 -16.74 -2.06
C PHE A 118 14.73 -15.33 -1.72
N THR A 119 13.54 -14.97 -2.18
CA THR A 119 12.86 -13.72 -1.85
C THR A 119 11.49 -14.05 -1.26
N MET A 120 11.14 -13.42 -0.17
CA MET A 120 9.80 -13.47 0.42
C MET A 120 9.25 -12.06 0.47
N THR A 121 8.07 -11.84 -0.11
CA THR A 121 7.34 -10.58 -0.01
C THR A 121 5.98 -10.82 0.65
N TYR A 122 5.64 -9.99 1.61
CA TYR A 122 4.31 -9.92 2.20
C TYR A 122 3.77 -8.50 2.00
N GLU A 123 2.53 -8.41 1.56
CA GLU A 123 1.75 -7.18 1.43
C GLU A 123 0.42 -7.38 2.14
N GLY A 124 0.07 -6.49 3.04
CA GLY A 124 -1.16 -6.54 3.80
C GLY A 124 -1.82 -5.17 3.88
N THR A 125 -3.14 -5.12 3.71
CA THR A 125 -3.96 -3.94 3.96
C THR A 125 -5.09 -4.33 4.90
N HIS A 126 -5.24 -3.58 5.99
CA HIS A 126 -6.27 -3.82 7.00
C HIS A 126 -6.94 -2.49 7.36
N ASN A 127 -8.26 -2.45 7.30
CA ASN A 127 -9.03 -1.32 7.79
C ASN A 127 -9.31 -1.49 9.29
N THR A 128 -9.40 -0.38 10.02
CA THR A 128 -9.63 -0.40 11.48
C THR A 128 -11.02 -0.92 11.86
N ASP A 129 -11.97 -0.86 10.95
CA ASP A 129 -13.32 -1.42 11.12
C ASP A 129 -13.35 -2.96 11.06
N GLY A 130 -12.26 -3.60 10.59
CA GLY A 130 -12.14 -5.03 10.43
C GLY A 130 -12.99 -5.64 9.29
N TYR A 131 -13.71 -4.80 8.52
CA TYR A 131 -14.56 -5.28 7.43
C TYR A 131 -13.77 -5.59 6.15
N ASN A 132 -12.69 -4.85 5.90
CA ASN A 132 -11.89 -5.02 4.70
C ASN A 132 -10.46 -5.40 5.06
N SER A 133 -9.94 -6.43 4.42
CA SER A 133 -8.53 -6.80 4.48
C SER A 133 -8.10 -7.45 3.17
N ALA A 134 -6.90 -7.10 2.75
CA ALA A 134 -6.25 -7.72 1.60
C ALA A 134 -4.85 -8.15 2.00
N ASN A 135 -4.52 -9.40 1.75
CA ASN A 135 -3.21 -9.95 2.11
C ASN A 135 -2.65 -10.72 0.93
N LYS A 136 -1.35 -10.61 0.74
CA LYS A 136 -0.62 -11.32 -0.30
C LYS A 136 0.74 -11.77 0.21
N ILE A 137 1.09 -13.03 -0.06
CA ILE A 137 2.41 -13.60 0.18
C ILE A 137 2.97 -14.07 -1.15
N SER A 138 4.20 -13.66 -1.45
CA SER A 138 4.88 -13.93 -2.72
C SER A 138 6.29 -14.49 -2.48
N PRO A 139 6.43 -15.82 -2.23
CA PRO A 139 7.74 -16.46 -2.24
C PRO A 139 8.27 -16.58 -3.68
N ALA A 140 9.55 -16.27 -3.87
CA ALA A 140 10.24 -16.41 -5.13
C ALA A 140 11.59 -17.07 -4.95
N PHE A 141 11.97 -17.89 -5.92
CA PHE A 141 13.26 -18.59 -5.99
C PHE A 141 13.95 -18.25 -7.31
N THR A 142 15.24 -17.99 -7.26
CA THR A 142 16.06 -17.85 -8.46
C THR A 142 17.27 -18.76 -8.34
N PHE A 143 17.44 -19.65 -9.29
CA PHE A 143 18.58 -20.58 -9.40
C PHE A 143 19.48 -20.10 -10.53
N ARG A 144 20.75 -19.88 -10.23
CA ARG A 144 21.77 -19.53 -11.23
C ARG A 144 22.53 -20.78 -11.64
N LEU A 145 22.37 -21.18 -12.90
CA LEU A 145 22.98 -22.35 -13.52
C LEU A 145 24.22 -21.92 -14.31
N GLY A 146 25.20 -21.30 -13.62
CA GLY A 146 26.41 -20.73 -14.24
C GLY A 146 26.31 -19.22 -14.43
N ASN A 147 27.10 -18.66 -15.37
CA ASN A 147 27.19 -17.21 -15.55
C ASN A 147 26.14 -16.62 -16.53
N HIS A 148 25.52 -17.48 -17.34
CA HIS A 148 24.64 -17.04 -18.44
C HIS A 148 23.21 -17.53 -18.34
N VAL A 149 22.91 -18.49 -17.46
CA VAL A 149 21.58 -19.09 -17.34
C VAL A 149 21.08 -18.96 -15.92
N TYR A 150 19.84 -18.51 -15.77
CA TYR A 150 19.12 -18.54 -14.51
C TYR A 150 17.69 -19.05 -14.72
N LEU A 151 17.16 -19.70 -13.71
CA LEU A 151 15.78 -20.11 -13.61
C LEU A 151 15.14 -19.37 -12.44
N SER A 152 14.03 -18.68 -12.66
CA SER A 152 13.27 -18.03 -11.59
C SER A 152 11.83 -18.53 -11.58
N SER A 153 11.30 -18.68 -10.38
CA SER A 153 9.90 -19.05 -10.12
C SER A 153 9.37 -18.19 -8.98
N GLN A 154 8.14 -17.70 -9.13
CA GLN A 154 7.43 -16.95 -8.11
C GLN A 154 6.04 -17.56 -7.95
N PHE A 155 5.58 -17.62 -6.72
CA PHE A 155 4.23 -18.04 -6.37
C PHE A 155 3.56 -16.88 -5.63
N ASP A 156 2.35 -16.55 -6.02
CA ASP A 156 1.54 -15.53 -5.36
C ASP A 156 0.34 -16.21 -4.72
N TYR A 157 0.17 -15.99 -3.43
CA TYR A 157 -1.01 -16.41 -2.69
C TYR A 157 -1.65 -15.17 -2.07
N ALA A 158 -2.88 -14.87 -2.47
CA ALA A 158 -3.64 -13.73 -1.98
C ALA A 158 -4.96 -14.20 -1.37
N TRP A 159 -5.32 -13.57 -0.24
CA TRP A 159 -6.63 -13.74 0.39
C TRP A 159 -7.16 -12.38 0.82
N ASN A 160 -8.40 -12.12 0.47
CA ASN A 160 -9.04 -10.85 0.68
C ASN A 160 -10.37 -11.07 1.39
N LYS A 161 -10.72 -10.13 2.25
CA LYS A 161 -12.04 -9.98 2.84
C LYS A 161 -12.54 -8.60 2.43
N ASP A 162 -13.65 -8.55 1.71
CA ASP A 162 -14.28 -7.30 1.28
C ASP A 162 -15.77 -7.41 1.58
N ASN A 163 -16.24 -6.59 2.51
CA ASN A 163 -17.62 -6.55 2.95
C ASN A 163 -18.39 -5.36 2.36
N LEU A 164 -17.74 -4.52 1.53
CA LEU A 164 -18.36 -3.40 0.85
C LEU A 164 -18.59 -3.77 -0.61
N GLN A 165 -19.85 -3.98 -1.00
CA GLN A 165 -20.23 -4.20 -2.38
C GLN A 165 -21.06 -3.02 -2.90
N TYR A 166 -20.68 -2.51 -4.08
CA TYR A 166 -21.51 -1.57 -4.80
C TYR A 166 -22.75 -2.28 -5.34
N VAL A 167 -23.92 -1.87 -4.86
CA VAL A 167 -25.21 -2.32 -5.43
C VAL A 167 -25.68 -1.26 -6.41
N SER A 168 -25.72 -1.59 -7.71
CA SER A 168 -26.27 -0.68 -8.70
C SER A 168 -27.76 -0.49 -8.44
N SER A 169 -28.18 0.75 -8.29
CA SER A 169 -29.59 1.09 -8.08
C SER A 169 -30.36 0.98 -9.38
N SER A 170 -30.86 -0.20 -9.69
CA SER A 170 -32.04 -0.34 -10.57
C SER A 170 -33.37 -0.15 -9.81
N VAL A 171 -33.30 0.25 -8.54
CA VAL A 171 -34.45 0.55 -7.68
C VAL A 171 -34.41 2.06 -7.37
N PRO A 172 -35.50 2.82 -7.55
CA PRO A 172 -35.56 4.28 -7.33
C PRO A 172 -35.64 4.62 -5.84
N LEU A 173 -34.79 4.12 -5.02
CA LEU A 173 -34.62 4.47 -3.61
C LEU A 173 -33.20 4.90 -3.41
N GLY A 174 -33.02 6.19 -3.24
CA GLY A 174 -31.81 6.96 -3.02
C GLY A 174 -30.56 6.19 -2.60
N ASN A 175 -29.42 6.61 -3.14
CA ASN A 175 -28.07 6.11 -2.91
C ASN A 175 -27.76 5.78 -1.43
N GLN A 176 -28.23 4.65 -0.94
CA GLN A 176 -27.87 4.11 0.36
C GLN A 176 -26.98 2.89 0.15
N ILE A 177 -25.76 3.00 0.59
CA ILE A 177 -24.89 1.84 0.81
C ILE A 177 -25.39 1.19 2.10
N LEU A 178 -26.08 0.07 1.97
CA LEU A 178 -26.44 -0.74 3.13
C LEU A 178 -25.27 -1.69 3.44
N PRO A 179 -24.71 -1.67 4.64
CA PRO A 179 -23.79 -2.70 5.06
C PRO A 179 -24.55 -4.04 5.06
N ILE A 180 -24.08 -4.99 4.25
CA ILE A 180 -24.60 -6.36 4.29
C ILE A 180 -24.16 -6.96 5.62
N ARG A 181 -25.10 -7.11 6.56
CA ARG A 181 -24.84 -7.91 7.76
C ARG A 181 -24.70 -9.37 7.33
N PRO A 182 -23.64 -10.08 7.72
CA PRO A 182 -23.58 -11.52 7.49
C PRO A 182 -24.75 -12.18 8.23
N VAL A 183 -25.53 -12.98 7.51
CA VAL A 183 -26.50 -13.88 8.13
C VAL A 183 -25.67 -14.94 8.84
N VAL A 184 -25.63 -14.86 10.17
CA VAL A 184 -25.06 -15.91 10.99
C VAL A 184 -26.08 -17.05 11.03
N PRO A 185 -25.68 -18.30 10.72
CA PRO A 185 -26.56 -19.46 10.84
C PRO A 185 -26.98 -19.76 12.28
#